data_abab31cbf140325ede45930ea1c3a85e
#
_entry.id   abab31cbf140325ede45930ea1c3a85e
#
_cell.length_a   1.000
_cell.length_b   1.000
_cell.length_c   1.000
_cell.angle_alpha   90.00
_cell.angle_beta   90.00
_cell.angle_gamma   90.00
#
_symmetry.space_group_name_H-M   'P 1'
#
loop_
_entity.id
_entity.type
_entity.pdbx_description
1 polymer ?
#
loop_
_entity_poly.entity_id
_entity_poly.type
_entity_poly.pdbx_seq_one_letter_code
_entity_poly.pdbx_strand_id
1 'polypeptide(L)'
;MLFRSHNLYENYPLDVAWRSDDLILATFFNGGLRVYDMANPFQPQEVAYFVPGAPALSPKGSVQINDVYVDENRLVYTVDRFTGGMYILEMNV
;
A
#
# COMPACT_ATOMS: atom_id res chain seq x y z
N MET A 1 -13.10 -2.81 14.37
CA MET A 1 -13.19 -2.06 13.12
C MET A 1 -12.82 -2.94 11.93
N LEU A 2 -13.58 -2.83 10.87
CA LEU A 2 -13.29 -3.59 9.65
C LEU A 2 -12.55 -2.72 8.65
N PHE A 3 -11.42 -3.22 8.15
CA PHE A 3 -10.73 -2.63 7.03
C PHE A 3 -11.34 -3.14 5.74
N ARG A 4 -11.38 -2.28 4.75
CA ARG A 4 -11.73 -2.68 3.39
C ARG A 4 -10.55 -2.40 2.49
N SER A 5 -10.22 -3.36 1.62
CA SER A 5 -9.26 -3.07 0.59
C SER A 5 -9.86 -2.05 -0.38
N HIS A 6 -9.06 -1.07 -0.79
CA HIS A 6 -9.48 -0.07 -1.74
C HIS A 6 -8.85 -0.33 -3.10
N ASN A 7 -7.53 -0.42 -3.14
CA ASN A 7 -6.79 -0.72 -4.35
C ASN A 7 -5.73 -1.78 -4.12
N LEU A 8 -5.44 -2.52 -5.19
CA LEU A 8 -4.32 -3.43 -5.25
C LEU A 8 -3.30 -2.90 -6.24
N TYR A 9 -2.02 -3.09 -5.95
CA TYR A 9 -0.98 -2.81 -6.92
C TYR A 9 -0.98 -3.92 -7.98
N GLU A 10 -1.09 -3.53 -9.23
CA GLU A 10 -1.05 -4.45 -10.36
C GLU A 10 0.34 -4.42 -11.01
N ASN A 11 0.69 -5.52 -11.68
CA ASN A 11 1.91 -5.56 -12.48
C ASN A 11 1.67 -4.79 -13.78
N TYR A 12 2.04 -3.51 -13.77
CA TYR A 12 1.84 -2.66 -14.95
C TYR A 12 2.81 -3.03 -16.06
N PRO A 13 2.40 -2.92 -17.33
CA PRO A 13 3.26 -3.22 -18.47
C PRO A 13 4.22 -2.06 -18.80
N LEU A 14 4.88 -1.52 -17.78
CA LEU A 14 5.83 -0.42 -17.90
C LEU A 14 7.20 -0.87 -17.41
N ASP A 15 8.27 -0.50 -18.12
CA ASP A 15 9.62 -0.89 -17.72
C ASP A 15 10.03 -0.31 -16.36
N VAL A 16 9.45 0.83 -15.99
CA VAL A 16 9.76 1.51 -14.72
C VAL A 16 8.91 1.02 -13.56
N ALA A 17 7.94 0.13 -13.79
CA ALA A 17 7.10 -0.41 -12.74
C ALA A 17 7.67 -1.70 -12.18
N TRP A 18 7.64 -1.81 -10.85
CA TRP A 18 8.01 -3.03 -10.17
C TRP A 18 6.99 -4.14 -10.45
N ARG A 19 7.48 -5.37 -10.54
CA ARG A 19 6.64 -6.55 -10.76
C ARG A 19 7.03 -7.65 -9.80
N SER A 20 6.04 -8.41 -9.36
CA SER A 20 6.26 -9.61 -8.57
C SER A 20 5.15 -10.62 -8.85
N ASP A 21 5.51 -11.89 -8.82
CA ASP A 21 4.54 -12.98 -8.91
C ASP A 21 4.07 -13.45 -7.53
N ASP A 22 4.74 -13.02 -6.47
CA ASP A 22 4.48 -13.51 -5.11
C ASP A 22 3.94 -12.44 -4.17
N LEU A 23 4.36 -11.20 -4.32
CA LEU A 23 4.00 -10.13 -3.40
C LEU A 23 2.89 -9.25 -3.97
N ILE A 24 1.90 -8.97 -3.14
CA ILE A 24 0.78 -8.08 -3.47
C ILE A 24 0.74 -6.94 -2.45
N LEU A 25 0.63 -5.72 -2.96
CA LEU A 25 0.41 -4.54 -2.13
C LEU A 25 -1.05 -4.11 -2.23
N ALA A 26 -1.65 -3.78 -1.10
CA ALA A 26 -3.04 -3.36 -1.03
C ALA A 26 -3.21 -2.17 -0.11
N THR A 27 -4.12 -1.26 -0.46
CA THR A 27 -4.46 -0.12 0.37
C THR A 27 -5.79 -0.36 1.07
N PHE A 28 -5.87 0.06 2.33
CA PHE A 28 -7.02 -0.20 3.21
C PHE A 28 -7.51 1.06 3.92
N PHE A 29 -7.38 2.22 3.32
CA PHE A 29 -7.74 3.49 3.96
C PHE A 29 -7.07 3.63 5.34
N ASN A 30 -7.84 3.58 6.43
CA ASN A 30 -7.30 3.69 7.78
C ASN A 30 -6.47 2.48 8.21
N GLY A 31 -6.58 1.37 7.54
CA GLY A 31 -5.70 0.20 7.70
C GLY A 31 -4.34 0.38 7.05
N GLY A 32 -4.14 1.47 6.29
CA GLY A 32 -2.87 1.80 5.67
C GLY A 32 -2.54 0.98 4.45
N LEU A 33 -1.24 0.83 4.22
CA LEU A 33 -0.68 0.01 3.14
C LEU A 33 -0.21 -1.31 3.72
N ARG A 34 -0.54 -2.42 3.06
CA ARG A 34 -0.16 -3.76 3.49
C ARG A 34 0.47 -4.53 2.34
N VAL A 35 1.46 -5.36 2.65
CA VAL A 35 2.11 -6.23 1.66
C VAL A 35 1.88 -7.67 2.09
N TYR A 36 1.39 -8.48 1.15
CA TYR A 36 1.10 -9.89 1.39
C TYR A 36 1.97 -10.78 0.52
N ASP A 37 2.50 -11.84 1.10
CA ASP A 37 3.13 -12.92 0.36
C ASP A 37 2.07 -13.93 -0.06
N MET A 38 1.90 -14.09 -1.36
CA MET A 38 0.90 -14.97 -1.97
C MET A 38 1.52 -16.17 -2.68
N ALA A 39 2.78 -16.51 -2.37
CA ALA A 39 3.44 -17.67 -2.97
C ALA A 39 2.65 -18.95 -2.73
N ASN A 40 2.03 -19.08 -1.56
CA ASN A 40 1.02 -20.09 -1.31
C ASN A 40 -0.36 -19.40 -1.27
N PRO A 41 -1.17 -19.48 -2.35
CA PRO A 41 -2.44 -18.77 -2.42
C PRO A 41 -3.47 -19.24 -1.40
N PHE A 42 -3.26 -20.41 -0.80
CA PHE A 42 -4.15 -20.92 0.25
C PHE A 42 -3.77 -20.40 1.65
N GLN A 43 -2.61 -19.77 1.79
CA GLN A 43 -2.12 -19.22 3.04
C GLN A 43 -1.42 -17.88 2.81
N PRO A 44 -2.18 -16.83 2.44
CA PRO A 44 -1.59 -15.49 2.30
C PRO A 44 -1.02 -15.02 3.63
N GLN A 45 0.17 -14.40 3.59
CA GLN A 45 0.83 -13.90 4.79
C GLN A 45 1.14 -12.42 4.64
N GLU A 46 0.73 -11.61 5.62
CA GLU A 46 1.13 -10.22 5.67
C GLU A 46 2.58 -10.15 6.09
N VAL A 47 3.44 -9.57 5.24
CA VAL A 47 4.88 -9.53 5.46
C VAL A 47 5.40 -8.13 5.75
N ALA A 48 4.61 -7.09 5.47
CA ALA A 48 4.97 -5.70 5.76
C ALA A 48 3.71 -4.84 5.82
N TYR A 49 3.83 -3.70 6.51
CA TYR A 49 2.74 -2.73 6.55
C TYR A 49 3.29 -1.33 6.80
N PHE A 50 2.48 -0.34 6.43
CA PHE A 50 2.74 1.07 6.74
C PHE A 50 1.42 1.73 7.10
N VAL A 51 1.28 2.16 8.35
CA VAL A 51 0.10 2.85 8.86
C VAL A 51 0.57 4.13 9.53
N PRO A 52 0.63 5.27 8.81
CA PRO A 52 1.02 6.53 9.41
C PRO A 52 -0.04 7.04 10.37
N GLY A 53 0.36 7.95 11.26
CA GLY A 53 -0.59 8.64 12.13
C GLY A 53 -1.59 9.46 11.34
N ALA A 54 -2.71 9.83 12.00
CA ALA A 54 -3.72 10.66 11.36
C ALA A 54 -3.13 12.03 10.98
N PRO A 55 -3.38 12.51 9.74
CA PRO A 55 -3.02 13.87 9.38
C PRO A 55 -3.80 14.89 10.24
N ALA A 56 -3.17 16.02 10.53
CA ALA A 56 -3.72 17.01 11.44
C ALA A 56 -5.11 17.53 11.05
N LEU A 57 -5.39 17.58 9.76
CA LEU A 57 -6.66 18.09 9.24
C LEU A 57 -7.53 17.02 8.60
N SER A 58 -7.30 15.76 8.93
CA SER A 58 -8.09 14.68 8.34
C SER A 58 -9.53 14.75 8.84
N PRO A 59 -10.53 14.80 7.93
CA PRO A 59 -11.93 14.82 8.34
C PRO A 59 -12.38 13.49 8.95
N LYS A 60 -11.62 12.42 8.77
CA LYS A 60 -11.94 11.10 9.32
C LYS A 60 -11.23 10.81 10.64
N GLY A 61 -10.34 11.71 11.11
CA GLY A 61 -9.57 11.47 12.33
C GLY A 61 -8.55 10.35 12.21
N SER A 62 -8.27 9.87 11.01
CA SER A 62 -7.29 8.82 10.74
C SER A 62 -6.73 8.99 9.33
N VAL A 63 -5.60 8.31 9.06
CA VAL A 63 -5.07 8.25 7.70
C VAL A 63 -6.04 7.49 6.80
N GLN A 64 -6.10 7.87 5.52
CA GLN A 64 -6.97 7.23 4.54
C GLN A 64 -6.14 6.89 3.31
N ILE A 65 -5.31 5.85 3.40
CA ILE A 65 -4.44 5.43 2.30
C ILE A 65 -5.29 4.92 1.14
N ASN A 66 -5.13 5.57 0.00
CA ASN A 66 -6.03 5.42 -1.13
C ASN A 66 -5.45 4.63 -2.28
N ASP A 67 -4.20 4.88 -2.66
CA ASP A 67 -3.62 4.28 -3.85
C ASP A 67 -2.15 3.97 -3.63
N VAL A 68 -1.57 3.14 -4.50
CA VAL A 68 -0.19 2.69 -4.38
C VAL A 68 0.42 2.48 -5.76
N TYR A 69 1.69 2.87 -5.90
CA TYR A 69 2.53 2.58 -7.06
C TYR A 69 3.92 2.22 -6.57
N VAL A 70 4.56 1.24 -7.21
CA VAL A 70 5.93 0.83 -6.88
C VAL A 70 6.78 0.92 -8.14
N ASP A 71 7.92 1.60 -8.05
CA ASP A 71 8.82 1.73 -9.18
C ASP A 71 9.85 0.59 -9.23
N GLU A 72 10.64 0.57 -10.29
CA GLU A 72 11.65 -0.49 -10.52
C GLU A 72 12.71 -0.55 -9.43
N ASN A 73 12.91 0.53 -8.68
CA ASN A 73 13.87 0.61 -7.57
C ASN A 73 13.25 0.20 -6.24
N ARG A 74 12.03 -0.31 -6.25
CA ARG A 74 11.27 -0.71 -5.06
C ARG A 74 10.92 0.46 -4.14
N LEU A 75 10.85 1.66 -4.67
CA LEU A 75 10.28 2.80 -3.97
C LEU A 75 8.76 2.77 -4.11
N VAL A 76 8.09 2.84 -2.98
CA VAL A 76 6.64 2.75 -2.90
C VAL A 76 6.07 4.14 -2.73
N TYR A 77 5.19 4.53 -3.63
CA TYR A 77 4.49 5.80 -3.60
C TYR A 77 3.05 5.53 -3.19
N THR A 78 2.63 6.09 -2.07
CA THR A 78 1.26 5.93 -1.61
C THR A 78 0.72 7.26 -1.13
N VAL A 79 -0.59 7.45 -1.19
CA VAL A 79 -1.21 8.75 -0.92
C VAL A 79 -2.32 8.61 0.11
N ASP A 80 -2.41 9.61 1.00
CA ASP A 80 -3.58 9.82 1.81
C ASP A 80 -4.66 10.52 0.98
N ARG A 81 -5.89 10.08 1.12
CA ARG A 81 -7.00 10.57 0.32
C ARG A 81 -7.35 12.03 0.59
N PHE A 82 -7.05 12.51 1.78
CA PHE A 82 -7.47 13.85 2.22
C PHE A 82 -6.29 14.80 2.39
N THR A 83 -5.72 14.88 3.58
CA THR A 83 -4.78 15.95 3.93
C THR A 83 -3.34 15.48 4.17
N GLY A 84 -3.09 14.18 4.19
CA GLY A 84 -1.77 13.64 4.51
C GLY A 84 -0.76 13.73 3.38
N GLY A 85 -1.21 13.92 2.14
CA GLY A 85 -0.33 14.00 0.98
C GLY A 85 0.23 12.65 0.57
N MET A 86 1.45 12.66 0.03
CA MET A 86 2.10 11.46 -0.50
C MET A 86 3.21 11.00 0.41
N TYR A 87 3.31 9.70 0.57
CA TYR A 87 4.42 9.03 1.27
C TYR A 87 5.27 8.27 0.26
N ILE A 88 6.58 8.35 0.41
CA ILE A 88 7.54 7.60 -0.40
C ILE A 88 8.30 6.69 0.54
N LEU A 89 8.22 5.39 0.31
CA LEU A 89 8.76 4.36 1.18
C LEU A 89 9.71 3.46 0.41
N GLU A 90 10.67 2.87 1.11
CA GLU A 90 11.50 1.82 0.54
C GLU A 90 10.97 0.46 0.99
N MET A 91 10.77 -0.44 0.03
CA MET A 91 10.26 -1.78 0.30
C MET A 91 11.42 -2.74 0.54
N ASN A 92 11.46 -3.33 1.73
CA ASN A 92 12.54 -4.21 2.19
C ASN A 92 12.15 -5.69 2.31
N VAL A 93 11.15 -6.10 1.59
CA VAL A 93 10.69 -7.51 1.60
C VAL A 93 10.93 -8.21 0.29
#